data_e8948869d99ad776d120b1c14d2b8549
#
_entry.id   e8948869d99ad776d120b1c14d2b8549
#
_cell.length_a   1.000
_cell.length_b   1.000
_cell.length_c   1.000
_cell.angle_alpha   90.00
_cell.angle_beta   90.00
_cell.angle_gamma   90.00
#
_symmetry.space_group_name_H-M   'P 1'
#
loop_
_entity.id
_entity.type
_entity.pdbx_description
1 polymer ?
#
loop_
_entity_poly.entity_id
_entity_poly.type
_entity_poly.pdbx_seq_one_letter_code
_entity_poly.pdbx_strand_id
1 'polypeptide(L)'
;MTAMFTPDQLRDIVEPPSAKALRALEARDLPRLNALMTEMAAGQSGVESLGLHVLARFCGELREDLGEDEARALLDRVAGRMMESFAADWHEGRDETVIRDLVSVFRHQSGGNMVPVDETDAEVVFDLAPCGSGGRFIVDGSIETSPRWYGAWSDAVPSYCQACKACQRALNDAAGETVWSTEISERVPGRCTVRFAKGASRGRRLFEGKAFYEVTQTRIAMARQKVARHDYRVADLLEDQHRDWMPWHDFQIAMLAHVFGACQRLRGTDYLDAKLESAYNSAFRLFYPVFKKLDEEVHLRYLCTTHHYHMMRFQLTEELDRFTFRLDPCGSGGRLYRGEMWRALFRYDDGPTSPLISEAQPITFGRRDFPVYCTHCAAHNRDQYRHDVLYFVNDGHAQDRPGSACLQFTYKKGIHADAVDPAIWRQVGISQGAINQGVDASAVGARPALDVKITGERS
;
A
#
# COMPACT_ATOMS: atom_id res chain seq x y z
N MET A 1 -24.67 -4.33 26.20
CA MET A 1 -23.72 -5.35 25.69
C MET A 1 -22.56 -5.43 26.65
N THR A 2 -22.03 -6.63 26.93
CA THR A 2 -20.80 -6.83 27.71
C THR A 2 -19.59 -6.74 26.76
N ALA A 3 -18.38 -6.51 27.32
CA ALA A 3 -17.15 -6.58 26.55
C ALA A 3 -17.02 -7.97 25.88
N MET A 4 -16.58 -8.00 24.64
CA MET A 4 -16.39 -9.26 23.88
C MET A 4 -15.07 -9.93 24.25
N PHE A 5 -14.06 -9.12 24.59
CA PHE A 5 -12.70 -9.57 24.86
C PHE A 5 -12.26 -9.21 26.27
N THR A 6 -11.50 -10.11 26.89
CA THR A 6 -10.75 -9.76 28.10
C THR A 6 -9.57 -8.83 27.75
N PRO A 7 -9.03 -8.08 28.73
CA PRO A 7 -7.83 -7.27 28.50
C PRO A 7 -6.63 -8.07 27.94
N ASP A 8 -6.49 -9.34 28.33
CA ASP A 8 -5.42 -10.21 27.83
C ASP A 8 -5.63 -10.60 26.36
N GLN A 9 -6.87 -10.89 25.97
CA GLN A 9 -7.21 -11.15 24.57
C GLN A 9 -6.97 -9.91 23.70
N LEU A 10 -7.35 -8.72 24.16
CA LEU A 10 -7.06 -7.49 23.43
C LEU A 10 -5.56 -7.23 23.29
N ARG A 11 -4.77 -7.47 24.35
CA ARG A 11 -3.30 -7.38 24.27
C ARG A 11 -2.74 -8.35 23.23
N ASP A 12 -3.20 -9.59 23.21
CA ASP A 12 -2.77 -10.58 22.20
C ASP A 12 -3.19 -10.16 20.78
N ILE A 13 -4.38 -9.59 20.60
CA ILE A 13 -4.86 -9.11 19.29
C ILE A 13 -3.98 -7.96 18.76
N VAL A 14 -3.65 -7.01 19.63
CA VAL A 14 -2.88 -5.79 19.27
C VAL A 14 -1.40 -6.08 19.06
N GLU A 15 -0.88 -7.11 19.67
CA GLU A 15 0.56 -7.40 19.61
C GLU A 15 1.02 -7.73 18.18
N PRO A 16 2.15 -7.14 17.71
CA PRO A 16 2.66 -7.41 16.39
C PRO A 16 2.88 -8.91 16.11
N PRO A 17 2.50 -9.43 14.95
CA PRO A 17 2.74 -10.84 14.62
C PRO A 17 4.21 -11.24 14.69
N SER A 18 5.15 -10.33 14.42
CA SER A 18 6.60 -10.57 14.56
C SER A 18 7.02 -10.83 16.00
N ALA A 19 6.48 -10.07 16.95
CA ALA A 19 6.77 -10.29 18.38
C ALA A 19 6.23 -11.64 18.86
N LYS A 20 5.02 -12.02 18.43
CA LYS A 20 4.45 -13.35 18.68
C LYS A 20 5.31 -14.46 18.06
N ALA A 21 5.81 -14.23 16.82
CA ALA A 21 6.65 -15.20 16.11
C ALA A 21 8.00 -15.43 16.83
N LEU A 22 8.60 -14.37 17.39
CA LEU A 22 9.82 -14.50 18.19
C LEU A 22 9.59 -15.35 19.44
N ARG A 23 8.50 -15.14 20.17
CA ARG A 23 8.16 -15.99 21.33
C ARG A 23 7.88 -17.44 20.94
N ALA A 24 7.19 -17.66 19.81
CA ALA A 24 6.97 -19.02 19.30
C ALA A 24 8.29 -19.70 18.92
N LEU A 25 9.25 -18.96 18.36
CA LEU A 25 10.59 -19.43 18.06
C LEU A 25 11.36 -19.82 19.33
N GLU A 26 11.35 -18.97 20.35
CA GLU A 26 11.98 -19.23 21.66
C GLU A 26 11.38 -20.45 22.35
N ALA A 27 10.05 -20.58 22.32
CA ALA A 27 9.31 -21.72 22.86
C ALA A 27 9.44 -23.00 21.99
N ARG A 28 10.07 -22.91 20.82
CA ARG A 28 10.11 -23.99 19.80
C ARG A 28 8.73 -24.50 19.37
N ASP A 29 7.73 -23.63 19.43
CA ASP A 29 6.39 -23.90 18.91
C ASP A 29 6.37 -23.66 17.39
N LEU A 30 6.81 -24.65 16.63
CA LEU A 30 6.96 -24.57 15.19
C LEU A 30 5.61 -24.43 14.44
N PRO A 31 4.53 -25.12 14.84
CA PRO A 31 3.22 -24.87 14.24
C PRO A 31 2.78 -23.43 14.40
N ARG A 32 2.90 -22.85 15.58
CA ARG A 32 2.55 -21.46 15.86
C ARG A 32 3.43 -20.48 15.09
N LEU A 33 4.75 -20.73 15.05
CA LEU A 33 5.70 -19.92 14.27
C LEU A 33 5.34 -19.88 12.80
N ASN A 34 5.03 -21.04 12.19
CA ASN A 34 4.63 -21.10 10.79
C ASN A 34 3.30 -20.38 10.50
N ALA A 35 2.31 -20.50 11.40
CA ALA A 35 1.05 -19.78 11.30
C ALA A 35 1.28 -18.27 11.34
N LEU A 36 2.10 -17.77 12.27
CA LEU A 36 2.42 -16.34 12.39
C LEU A 36 3.22 -15.80 11.19
N MET A 37 4.19 -16.56 10.67
CA MET A 37 4.88 -16.16 9.43
C MET A 37 3.92 -16.10 8.22
N THR A 38 2.89 -16.93 8.21
CA THR A 38 1.84 -16.88 7.17
C THR A 38 0.95 -15.65 7.35
N GLU A 39 0.57 -15.33 8.58
CA GLU A 39 -0.17 -14.10 8.92
C GLU A 39 0.61 -12.84 8.53
N MET A 40 1.92 -12.81 8.83
CA MET A 40 2.82 -11.72 8.45
C MET A 40 2.84 -11.52 6.92
N ALA A 41 3.03 -12.58 6.16
CA ALA A 41 3.03 -12.52 4.70
C ALA A 41 1.67 -12.05 4.14
N ALA A 42 0.56 -12.52 4.71
CA ALA A 42 -0.78 -12.11 4.32
C ALA A 42 -1.04 -10.62 4.62
N GLY A 43 -0.55 -10.11 5.76
CA GLY A 43 -0.66 -8.70 6.11
C GLY A 43 0.08 -7.79 5.13
N GLN A 44 1.32 -8.15 4.75
CA GLN A 44 2.07 -7.42 3.72
C GLN A 44 1.34 -7.45 2.37
N SER A 45 0.94 -8.63 1.93
CA SER A 45 0.25 -8.80 0.64
C SER A 45 -1.09 -8.05 0.58
N GLY A 46 -1.81 -7.95 1.70
CA GLY A 46 -3.08 -7.20 1.78
C GLY A 46 -2.87 -5.71 1.54
N VAL A 47 -1.88 -5.10 2.22
CA VAL A 47 -1.54 -3.68 2.05
C VAL A 47 -1.00 -3.41 0.65
N GLU A 48 -0.09 -4.26 0.16
CA GLU A 48 0.46 -4.19 -1.19
C GLU A 48 -0.65 -4.23 -2.25
N SER A 49 -1.49 -5.25 -2.21
CA SER A 49 -2.53 -5.49 -3.20
C SER A 49 -3.48 -4.31 -3.32
N LEU A 50 -3.93 -3.77 -2.17
CA LEU A 50 -4.82 -2.62 -2.16
C LEU A 50 -4.21 -1.41 -2.84
N GLY A 51 -2.99 -1.03 -2.50
CA GLY A 51 -2.33 0.12 -3.09
C GLY A 51 -2.05 -0.05 -4.58
N LEU A 52 -1.71 -1.27 -5.03
CA LEU A 52 -1.54 -1.59 -6.45
C LEU A 52 -2.86 -1.40 -7.23
N HIS A 53 -3.98 -1.89 -6.68
CA HIS A 53 -5.29 -1.70 -7.30
C HIS A 53 -5.70 -0.23 -7.34
N VAL A 54 -5.48 0.52 -6.26
CA VAL A 54 -5.78 1.96 -6.21
C VAL A 54 -4.98 2.70 -7.28
N LEU A 55 -3.65 2.51 -7.33
CA LEU A 55 -2.81 3.22 -8.28
C LEU A 55 -3.15 2.87 -9.74
N ALA A 56 -3.36 1.58 -10.04
CA ALA A 56 -3.75 1.14 -11.38
C ALA A 56 -5.05 1.81 -11.85
N ARG A 57 -6.05 1.86 -10.95
CA ARG A 57 -7.34 2.50 -11.24
C ARG A 57 -7.22 4.01 -11.42
N PHE A 58 -6.40 4.68 -10.63
CA PHE A 58 -6.09 6.10 -10.86
C PHE A 58 -5.45 6.31 -12.23
N CYS A 59 -4.46 5.52 -12.61
CA CYS A 59 -3.84 5.62 -13.93
C CYS A 59 -4.85 5.40 -15.05
N GLY A 60 -5.74 4.42 -14.94
CA GLY A 60 -6.81 4.17 -15.92
C GLY A 60 -7.80 5.34 -16.03
N GLU A 61 -8.26 5.87 -14.90
CA GLU A 61 -9.17 7.02 -14.85
C GLU A 61 -8.52 8.29 -15.41
N LEU A 62 -7.25 8.53 -15.07
CA LEU A 62 -6.52 9.68 -15.63
C LEU A 62 -6.40 9.60 -17.14
N ARG A 63 -6.15 8.40 -17.69
CA ARG A 63 -6.14 8.18 -19.13
C ARG A 63 -7.47 8.54 -19.78
N GLU A 64 -8.59 8.09 -19.20
CA GLU A 64 -9.93 8.36 -19.73
C GLU A 64 -10.28 9.85 -19.69
N ASP A 65 -9.95 10.54 -18.60
CA ASP A 65 -10.36 11.93 -18.38
C ASP A 65 -9.46 12.95 -19.10
N LEU A 66 -8.17 12.68 -19.20
CA LEU A 66 -7.15 13.59 -19.67
C LEU A 66 -6.62 13.23 -21.07
N GLY A 67 -6.81 11.97 -21.49
CA GLY A 67 -6.09 11.39 -22.61
C GLY A 67 -4.68 10.95 -22.19
N GLU A 68 -4.05 10.10 -23.02
CA GLU A 68 -2.79 9.45 -22.66
C GLU A 68 -1.63 10.41 -22.46
N ASP A 69 -1.51 11.44 -23.31
CA ASP A 69 -0.38 12.37 -23.26
C ASP A 69 -0.38 13.23 -21.98
N GLU A 70 -1.54 13.79 -21.61
CA GLU A 70 -1.66 14.59 -20.39
C GLU A 70 -1.53 13.72 -19.15
N ALA A 71 -2.10 12.51 -19.17
CA ALA A 71 -1.96 11.55 -18.07
C ALA A 71 -0.49 11.11 -17.88
N ARG A 72 0.26 10.87 -18.97
CA ARG A 72 1.71 10.60 -18.91
C ARG A 72 2.48 11.77 -18.34
N ALA A 73 2.22 12.99 -18.82
CA ALA A 73 2.86 14.18 -18.32
C ALA A 73 2.59 14.43 -16.83
N LEU A 74 1.38 14.05 -16.34
CA LEU A 74 1.08 14.09 -14.90
C LEU A 74 1.92 13.05 -14.14
N LEU A 75 1.97 11.80 -14.62
CA LEU A 75 2.76 10.74 -13.99
C LEU A 75 4.26 11.07 -14.00
N ASP A 76 4.78 11.67 -15.08
CA ASP A 76 6.19 12.10 -15.15
C ASP A 76 6.51 13.21 -14.13
N ARG A 77 5.60 14.16 -13.92
CA ARG A 77 5.77 15.18 -12.85
C ARG A 77 5.76 14.56 -11.44
N VAL A 78 4.86 13.60 -11.20
CA VAL A 78 4.79 12.84 -9.94
C VAL A 78 6.10 12.06 -9.73
N ALA A 79 6.52 11.33 -10.75
CA ALA A 79 7.73 10.51 -10.72
C ALA A 79 8.99 11.36 -10.54
N GLY A 80 9.05 12.54 -11.15
CA GLY A 80 10.17 13.49 -10.98
C GLY A 80 10.41 13.79 -9.50
N ARG A 81 9.33 14.09 -8.75
CA ARG A 81 9.43 14.32 -7.29
C ARG A 81 9.88 13.08 -6.53
N MET A 82 9.37 11.93 -6.88
CA MET A 82 9.73 10.65 -6.24
C MET A 82 11.21 10.30 -6.46
N MET A 83 11.76 10.62 -7.63
CA MET A 83 13.11 10.22 -8.01
C MET A 83 14.20 11.22 -7.64
N GLU A 84 13.87 12.41 -7.11
CA GLU A 84 14.81 13.46 -6.75
C GLU A 84 15.94 12.95 -5.83
N SER A 85 15.61 12.22 -4.76
CA SER A 85 16.60 11.72 -3.81
C SER A 85 17.47 10.60 -4.38
N PHE A 86 16.95 9.82 -5.32
CA PHE A 86 17.72 8.78 -6.01
C PHE A 86 18.71 9.40 -7.01
N ALA A 87 18.26 10.42 -7.75
CA ALA A 87 19.15 11.15 -8.66
C ALA A 87 20.26 11.89 -7.92
N ALA A 88 19.96 12.49 -6.77
CA ALA A 88 20.99 13.12 -5.92
C ALA A 88 22.06 12.12 -5.48
N ASP A 89 21.65 10.93 -5.00
CA ASP A 89 22.59 9.87 -4.65
C ASP A 89 23.42 9.39 -5.85
N TRP A 90 22.79 9.30 -7.03
CA TRP A 90 23.50 8.93 -8.25
C TRP A 90 24.63 9.93 -8.60
N HIS A 91 24.31 11.22 -8.59
CA HIS A 91 25.28 12.28 -8.86
C HIS A 91 26.42 12.36 -7.84
N GLU A 92 26.17 11.93 -6.59
CA GLU A 92 27.18 11.84 -5.55
C GLU A 92 28.00 10.53 -5.61
N GLY A 93 27.80 9.72 -6.64
CA GLY A 93 28.52 8.45 -6.83
C GLY A 93 28.07 7.34 -5.87
N ARG A 94 26.87 7.46 -5.27
CA ARG A 94 26.27 6.45 -4.39
C ARG A 94 25.32 5.51 -5.16
N ASP A 95 25.69 5.15 -6.37
CA ASP A 95 24.92 4.27 -7.25
C ASP A 95 24.61 2.90 -6.63
N GLU A 96 25.50 2.34 -5.83
CA GLU A 96 25.23 1.12 -5.05
C GLU A 96 24.01 1.30 -4.13
N THR A 97 23.89 2.44 -3.46
CA THR A 97 22.73 2.75 -2.61
C THR A 97 21.45 2.82 -3.44
N VAL A 98 21.50 3.52 -4.57
CA VAL A 98 20.36 3.63 -5.50
C VAL A 98 19.90 2.25 -5.96
N ILE A 99 20.83 1.40 -6.40
CA ILE A 99 20.53 0.03 -6.87
C ILE A 99 19.92 -0.81 -5.74
N ARG A 100 20.52 -0.82 -4.55
CA ARG A 100 20.02 -1.59 -3.41
C ARG A 100 18.62 -1.16 -2.97
N ASP A 101 18.36 0.13 -2.96
CA ASP A 101 17.08 0.71 -2.58
C ASP A 101 15.98 0.38 -3.60
N LEU A 102 16.26 0.50 -4.90
CA LEU A 102 15.32 0.11 -5.94
C LEU A 102 15.08 -1.41 -5.94
N VAL A 103 16.11 -2.22 -5.75
CA VAL A 103 15.96 -3.68 -5.59
C VAL A 103 15.06 -4.00 -4.39
N SER A 104 15.19 -3.27 -3.27
CA SER A 104 14.30 -3.44 -2.10
C SER A 104 12.84 -3.14 -2.44
N VAL A 105 12.57 -2.08 -3.20
CA VAL A 105 11.23 -1.75 -3.69
C VAL A 105 10.69 -2.87 -4.59
N PHE A 106 11.47 -3.28 -5.59
CA PHE A 106 11.04 -4.34 -6.54
C PHE A 106 10.84 -5.70 -5.89
N ARG A 107 11.67 -6.08 -4.92
CA ARG A 107 11.55 -7.33 -4.17
C ARG A 107 10.17 -7.47 -3.52
N HIS A 108 9.70 -6.43 -2.87
CA HIS A 108 8.37 -6.43 -2.24
C HIS A 108 7.26 -6.31 -3.27
N GLN A 109 7.40 -5.40 -4.24
CA GLN A 109 6.45 -5.25 -5.35
C GLN A 109 6.25 -6.54 -6.14
N SER A 110 7.25 -7.40 -6.22
CA SER A 110 7.17 -8.67 -6.95
C SER A 110 6.45 -9.78 -6.17
N GLY A 111 6.10 -9.56 -4.90
CA GLY A 111 5.50 -10.61 -4.06
C GLY A 111 6.39 -11.85 -3.91
N GLY A 112 7.71 -11.70 -4.00
CA GLY A 112 8.68 -12.79 -3.92
C GLY A 112 9.01 -13.50 -5.25
N ASN A 113 8.50 -12.99 -6.38
CA ASN A 113 8.76 -13.54 -7.73
C ASN A 113 9.96 -12.88 -8.42
N MET A 114 10.81 -12.18 -7.68
CA MET A 114 12.05 -11.60 -8.19
C MET A 114 13.17 -12.65 -8.18
N VAL A 115 13.87 -12.78 -9.30
CA VAL A 115 14.96 -13.75 -9.47
C VAL A 115 16.19 -13.02 -9.98
N PRO A 116 17.38 -13.22 -9.38
CA PRO A 116 18.62 -12.68 -9.93
C PRO A 116 18.98 -13.39 -11.22
N VAL A 117 19.34 -12.65 -12.27
CA VAL A 117 19.72 -13.20 -13.58
C VAL A 117 21.21 -13.11 -13.78
N ASP A 118 21.76 -11.90 -13.70
CA ASP A 118 23.19 -11.67 -13.94
C ASP A 118 23.65 -10.38 -13.23
N GLU A 119 24.92 -10.37 -12.91
CA GLU A 119 25.64 -9.18 -12.49
C GLU A 119 26.96 -9.10 -13.25
N THR A 120 27.07 -8.11 -14.12
CA THR A 120 28.29 -7.81 -14.88
C THR A 120 29.08 -6.66 -14.25
N ASP A 121 30.16 -6.26 -14.86
CA ASP A 121 30.90 -5.05 -14.47
C ASP A 121 30.09 -3.77 -14.69
N ALA A 122 29.11 -3.80 -15.60
CA ALA A 122 28.36 -2.63 -16.04
C ALA A 122 26.93 -2.55 -15.46
N GLU A 123 26.31 -3.68 -15.15
CA GLU A 123 24.90 -3.73 -14.74
C GLU A 123 24.55 -4.89 -13.82
N VAL A 124 23.40 -4.77 -13.16
CA VAL A 124 22.73 -5.86 -12.41
C VAL A 124 21.37 -6.12 -13.02
N VAL A 125 21.03 -7.37 -13.25
CA VAL A 125 19.82 -7.81 -13.96
C VAL A 125 18.98 -8.74 -13.11
N PHE A 126 17.67 -8.46 -13.06
CA PHE A 126 16.68 -9.28 -12.39
C PHE A 126 15.47 -9.56 -13.29
N ASP A 127 14.87 -10.74 -13.11
CA ASP A 127 13.57 -11.08 -13.68
C ASP A 127 12.49 -11.05 -12.61
N LEU A 128 11.32 -10.53 -12.99
CA LEU A 128 10.08 -10.56 -12.23
C LEU A 128 9.08 -11.43 -13.01
N ALA A 129 8.71 -12.61 -12.50
CA ALA A 129 7.93 -13.57 -13.27
C ALA A 129 6.84 -14.28 -12.43
N PRO A 130 5.59 -13.76 -12.39
CA PRO A 130 5.17 -12.44 -12.92
C PRO A 130 5.69 -11.29 -12.05
N CYS A 131 5.77 -10.09 -12.63
CA CYS A 131 5.87 -8.87 -11.85
C CYS A 131 4.61 -8.75 -10.97
N GLY A 132 4.79 -8.52 -9.68
CA GLY A 132 3.69 -8.50 -8.71
C GLY A 132 2.70 -7.35 -8.86
N SER A 133 2.97 -6.39 -9.74
CA SER A 133 2.10 -5.26 -10.07
C SER A 133 1.45 -5.44 -11.45
N GLY A 134 1.90 -4.73 -12.49
CA GLY A 134 1.31 -4.78 -13.81
C GLY A 134 1.29 -6.19 -14.42
N GLY A 135 2.35 -6.99 -14.19
CA GLY A 135 2.40 -8.37 -14.65
C GLY A 135 1.36 -9.28 -13.98
N ARG A 136 1.06 -9.04 -12.71
CA ARG A 136 -0.01 -9.74 -11.98
C ARG A 136 -1.37 -9.48 -12.63
N PHE A 137 -1.68 -8.21 -12.99
CA PHE A 137 -2.95 -7.87 -13.64
C PHE A 137 -3.12 -8.50 -15.04
N ILE A 138 -2.01 -8.88 -15.70
CA ILE A 138 -2.05 -9.68 -16.93
C ILE A 138 -2.41 -11.13 -16.61
N VAL A 139 -1.75 -11.72 -15.61
CA VAL A 139 -1.88 -13.15 -15.30
C VAL A 139 -3.21 -13.50 -14.65
N ASP A 140 -3.78 -12.61 -13.83
CA ASP A 140 -5.05 -12.82 -13.14
C ASP A 140 -6.30 -12.45 -13.96
N GLY A 141 -6.12 -11.97 -15.20
CA GLY A 141 -7.19 -11.58 -16.10
C GLY A 141 -7.85 -10.24 -15.77
N SER A 142 -7.25 -9.43 -14.88
CA SER A 142 -7.79 -8.09 -14.55
C SER A 142 -7.83 -7.16 -15.75
N ILE A 143 -6.88 -7.28 -16.68
CA ILE A 143 -6.81 -6.47 -17.90
C ILE A 143 -8.01 -6.72 -18.80
N GLU A 144 -8.37 -7.99 -19.01
CA GLU A 144 -9.48 -8.40 -19.85
C GLU A 144 -10.83 -8.10 -19.21
N THR A 145 -10.93 -8.29 -17.90
CA THR A 145 -12.20 -8.14 -17.16
C THR A 145 -12.52 -6.69 -16.81
N SER A 146 -11.50 -5.85 -16.69
CA SER A 146 -11.66 -4.44 -16.32
C SER A 146 -10.67 -3.55 -17.08
N PRO A 147 -10.76 -3.51 -18.43
CA PRO A 147 -9.79 -2.80 -19.28
C PRO A 147 -9.76 -1.29 -19.03
N ARG A 148 -10.86 -0.72 -18.51
CA ARG A 148 -10.91 0.68 -18.10
C ARG A 148 -9.79 1.02 -17.12
N TRP A 149 -9.56 0.18 -16.12
CA TRP A 149 -8.62 0.47 -15.04
C TRP A 149 -7.24 -0.15 -15.22
N TYR A 150 -7.18 -1.36 -15.78
CA TYR A 150 -5.92 -2.12 -15.88
C TYR A 150 -5.41 -2.24 -17.31
N GLY A 151 -6.24 -1.89 -18.30
CA GLY A 151 -5.93 -2.05 -19.72
C GLY A 151 -4.66 -1.36 -20.17
N ALA A 152 -4.10 -1.87 -21.27
CA ALA A 152 -2.94 -1.28 -21.89
C ALA A 152 -3.28 0.07 -22.54
N TRP A 153 -2.29 0.99 -22.56
CA TRP A 153 -2.32 2.23 -23.29
C TRP A 153 -1.89 2.00 -24.76
N SER A 154 -1.83 3.03 -25.55
CA SER A 154 -1.47 2.93 -26.97
C SER A 154 -0.09 2.32 -27.24
N ASP A 155 0.81 2.37 -26.24
CA ASP A 155 2.13 1.73 -26.26
C ASP A 155 2.12 0.26 -25.82
N ALA A 156 0.94 -0.36 -25.72
CA ALA A 156 0.73 -1.72 -25.23
C ALA A 156 1.17 -1.96 -23.77
N VAL A 157 1.40 -0.90 -23.00
CA VAL A 157 1.83 -0.96 -21.59
C VAL A 157 0.62 -0.83 -20.66
N PRO A 158 0.40 -1.75 -19.70
CA PRO A 158 -0.70 -1.67 -18.74
C PRO A 158 -0.70 -0.39 -17.90
N SER A 159 -1.88 0.07 -17.49
CA SER A 159 -2.07 1.32 -16.74
C SER A 159 -1.12 1.46 -15.54
N TYR A 160 -0.98 0.44 -14.70
CA TYR A 160 -0.02 0.48 -13.58
C TYR A 160 1.42 0.66 -14.05
N CYS A 161 1.82 -0.02 -15.13
CA CYS A 161 3.20 0.03 -15.62
C CYS A 161 3.58 1.41 -16.15
N GLN A 162 2.61 2.27 -16.49
CA GLN A 162 2.88 3.67 -16.85
C GLN A 162 3.52 4.44 -15.70
N ALA A 163 3.06 4.22 -14.45
CA ALA A 163 3.70 4.84 -13.27
C ALA A 163 5.14 4.32 -13.07
N CYS A 164 5.38 3.02 -13.25
CA CYS A 164 6.73 2.44 -13.18
C CYS A 164 7.65 3.04 -14.26
N LYS A 165 7.17 3.12 -15.50
CA LYS A 165 7.93 3.74 -16.61
C LYS A 165 8.16 5.24 -16.40
N ALA A 166 7.23 5.95 -15.77
CA ALA A 166 7.43 7.35 -15.41
C ALA A 166 8.58 7.51 -14.40
N CYS A 167 8.64 6.66 -13.36
CA CYS A 167 9.77 6.66 -12.41
C CYS A 167 11.09 6.34 -13.10
N GLN A 168 11.09 5.37 -14.01
CA GLN A 168 12.28 5.04 -14.81
C GLN A 168 12.75 6.23 -15.63
N ARG A 169 11.86 6.88 -16.41
CA ARG A 169 12.21 8.08 -17.18
C ARG A 169 12.74 9.19 -16.28
N ALA A 170 12.01 9.51 -15.21
CA ALA A 170 12.38 10.58 -14.31
C ALA A 170 13.77 10.40 -13.69
N LEU A 171 14.12 9.17 -13.28
CA LEU A 171 15.45 8.89 -12.74
C LEU A 171 16.52 9.02 -13.82
N ASN A 172 16.29 8.45 -15.01
CA ASN A 172 17.25 8.48 -16.11
C ASN A 172 17.50 9.92 -16.61
N ASP A 173 16.43 10.70 -16.78
CA ASP A 173 16.52 12.10 -17.20
C ASP A 173 17.28 12.95 -16.17
N ALA A 174 16.96 12.78 -14.89
CA ALA A 174 17.61 13.50 -13.81
C ALA A 174 19.08 13.08 -13.66
N ALA A 175 19.42 11.82 -13.86
CA ALA A 175 20.80 11.31 -13.83
C ALA A 175 21.61 11.69 -15.09
N GLY A 176 20.96 12.04 -16.20
CA GLY A 176 21.57 12.31 -17.50
C GLY A 176 22.09 11.06 -18.23
N GLU A 177 21.73 9.88 -17.75
CA GLU A 177 22.11 8.59 -18.34
C GLU A 177 21.11 7.50 -17.96
N THR A 178 21.20 6.32 -18.60
CA THR A 178 20.34 5.18 -18.27
C THR A 178 20.80 4.51 -16.98
N VAL A 179 20.11 4.79 -15.89
CA VAL A 179 20.31 4.18 -14.57
C VAL A 179 19.48 2.93 -14.41
N TRP A 180 18.25 2.97 -14.90
CA TRP A 180 17.27 1.91 -14.74
C TRP A 180 16.52 1.70 -16.05
N SER A 181 16.35 0.44 -16.44
CA SER A 181 15.49 0.05 -17.55
C SER A 181 14.61 -1.15 -17.20
N THR A 182 13.42 -1.19 -17.80
CA THR A 182 12.48 -2.31 -17.70
C THR A 182 12.05 -2.76 -19.08
N GLU A 183 12.05 -4.07 -19.28
CA GLU A 183 11.59 -4.72 -20.49
C GLU A 183 10.44 -5.67 -20.16
N ILE A 184 9.26 -5.43 -20.73
CA ILE A 184 8.10 -6.30 -20.58
C ILE A 184 8.22 -7.39 -21.62
N SER A 185 8.15 -8.66 -21.20
CA SER A 185 8.28 -9.79 -22.10
C SER A 185 7.04 -9.95 -22.99
N GLU A 186 7.25 -9.99 -24.30
CA GLU A 186 6.19 -10.32 -25.27
C GLU A 186 5.88 -11.84 -25.29
N ARG A 187 6.82 -12.68 -24.82
CA ARG A 187 6.72 -14.15 -24.92
C ARG A 187 6.11 -14.78 -23.67
N VAL A 188 6.34 -14.19 -22.51
CA VAL A 188 5.89 -14.71 -21.21
C VAL A 188 4.98 -13.67 -20.55
N PRO A 189 3.68 -13.93 -20.52
CA PRO A 189 2.72 -12.97 -19.93
C PRO A 189 3.12 -12.57 -18.51
N GLY A 190 3.12 -11.27 -18.25
CA GLY A 190 3.40 -10.71 -16.93
C GLY A 190 4.88 -10.70 -16.52
N ARG A 191 5.79 -11.28 -17.29
CA ARG A 191 7.23 -11.21 -17.01
C ARG A 191 7.80 -9.84 -17.37
N CYS A 192 8.68 -9.34 -16.51
CA CYS A 192 9.40 -8.10 -16.71
C CYS A 192 10.88 -8.31 -16.33
N THR A 193 11.80 -7.89 -17.18
CA THR A 193 13.23 -7.86 -16.86
C THR A 193 13.61 -6.45 -16.45
N VAL A 194 14.26 -6.32 -15.30
CA VAL A 194 14.74 -5.05 -14.73
C VAL A 194 16.26 -5.03 -14.74
N ARG A 195 16.84 -3.94 -15.25
CA ARG A 195 18.27 -3.72 -15.33
C ARG A 195 18.63 -2.43 -14.62
N PHE A 196 19.68 -2.48 -13.81
CA PHE A 196 20.26 -1.31 -13.15
C PHE A 196 21.71 -1.17 -13.62
N ALA A 197 22.01 -0.05 -14.27
CA ALA A 197 23.38 0.28 -14.64
C ALA A 197 24.21 0.60 -13.39
N LYS A 198 25.51 0.33 -13.46
CA LYS A 198 26.49 0.71 -12.45
C LYS A 198 27.21 1.98 -12.90
N GLY A 199 27.19 3.00 -12.05
CA GLY A 199 27.90 4.26 -12.23
C GLY A 199 29.32 4.17 -11.64
N ALA A 200 29.51 4.77 -10.49
CA ALA A 200 30.79 4.75 -9.76
C ALA A 200 31.21 3.35 -9.28
N SER A 201 30.25 2.43 -9.13
CA SER A 201 30.50 1.03 -8.74
C SER A 201 30.86 0.09 -9.92
N ARG A 202 31.00 0.65 -11.13
CA ARG A 202 31.39 -0.14 -12.31
C ARG A 202 32.69 -0.92 -12.04
N GLY A 203 32.73 -2.18 -12.48
CA GLY A 203 33.85 -3.09 -12.23
C GLY A 203 33.84 -3.76 -10.85
N ARG A 204 32.92 -3.36 -9.94
CA ARG A 204 32.77 -4.01 -8.62
C ARG A 204 31.56 -4.93 -8.62
N ARG A 205 31.61 -6.03 -7.87
CA ARG A 205 30.43 -6.86 -7.55
C ARG A 205 29.69 -6.21 -6.39
N LEU A 206 28.40 -5.91 -6.58
CA LEU A 206 27.51 -5.38 -5.55
C LEU A 206 26.87 -6.50 -4.74
N PHE A 207 26.65 -7.66 -5.39
CA PHE A 207 26.04 -8.83 -4.80
C PHE A 207 26.89 -10.07 -5.11
N GLU A 208 27.51 -10.66 -4.10
CA GLU A 208 28.38 -11.82 -4.26
C GLU A 208 27.66 -13.13 -3.88
N GLY A 209 27.77 -14.14 -4.72
CA GLY A 209 27.33 -15.50 -4.44
C GLY A 209 25.90 -15.57 -3.88
N LYS A 210 25.78 -16.07 -2.65
CA LYS A 210 24.49 -16.22 -1.97
C LYS A 210 23.75 -14.88 -1.75
N ALA A 211 24.48 -13.77 -1.55
CA ALA A 211 23.89 -12.46 -1.33
C ALA A 211 23.10 -11.97 -2.55
N PHE A 212 23.49 -12.35 -3.76
CA PHE A 212 22.74 -12.02 -4.97
C PHE A 212 21.35 -12.69 -5.02
N TYR A 213 21.24 -13.91 -4.48
CA TYR A 213 19.94 -14.55 -4.34
C TYR A 213 19.14 -13.97 -3.14
N GLU A 214 19.80 -13.76 -2.02
CA GLU A 214 19.14 -13.27 -0.79
C GLU A 214 18.55 -11.88 -0.96
N VAL A 215 19.15 -11.00 -1.77
CA VAL A 215 18.64 -9.65 -2.00
C VAL A 215 17.28 -9.64 -2.71
N THR A 216 16.91 -10.71 -3.41
CA THR A 216 15.60 -10.85 -4.07
C THR A 216 14.51 -11.42 -3.17
N GLN A 217 14.87 -11.88 -1.95
CA GLN A 217 13.94 -12.52 -1.03
C GLN A 217 13.49 -11.56 0.07
N THR A 218 12.21 -11.54 0.40
CA THR A 218 11.73 -10.83 1.60
C THR A 218 12.23 -11.54 2.87
N ARG A 219 12.35 -10.81 3.97
CA ARG A 219 12.78 -11.38 5.27
C ARG A 219 11.88 -12.53 5.71
N ILE A 220 10.56 -12.39 5.50
CA ILE A 220 9.60 -13.45 5.84
C ILE A 220 9.82 -14.69 4.96
N ALA A 221 10.04 -14.52 3.67
CA ALA A 221 10.32 -15.64 2.75
C ALA A 221 11.59 -16.38 3.16
N MET A 222 12.66 -15.65 3.48
CA MET A 222 13.91 -16.24 3.98
C MET A 222 13.73 -16.99 5.31
N ALA A 223 12.98 -16.42 6.25
CA ALA A 223 12.70 -17.08 7.52
C ALA A 223 11.94 -18.40 7.31
N ARG A 224 10.90 -18.39 6.47
CA ARG A 224 10.14 -19.60 6.13
C ARG A 224 11.01 -20.68 5.47
N GLN A 225 11.87 -20.30 4.51
CA GLN A 225 12.78 -21.26 3.85
C GLN A 225 13.77 -21.88 4.84
N LYS A 226 14.33 -21.09 5.77
CA LYS A 226 15.23 -21.61 6.80
C LYS A 226 14.51 -22.56 7.75
N VAL A 227 13.35 -22.17 8.27
CA VAL A 227 12.55 -23.04 9.17
C VAL A 227 12.17 -24.35 8.49
N ALA A 228 11.78 -24.32 7.22
CA ALA A 228 11.48 -25.52 6.43
C ALA A 228 12.70 -26.47 6.26
N ARG A 229 13.92 -25.94 6.39
CA ARG A 229 15.18 -26.69 6.36
C ARG A 229 15.71 -27.01 7.76
N HIS A 230 14.88 -26.85 8.80
CA HIS A 230 15.25 -27.01 10.20
C HIS A 230 16.39 -26.09 10.69
N ASP A 231 16.61 -24.95 10.01
CA ASP A 231 17.48 -23.87 10.51
C ASP A 231 16.64 -22.81 11.21
N TYR A 232 16.69 -22.81 12.54
CA TYR A 232 15.88 -21.92 13.39
C TYR A 232 16.59 -20.61 13.77
N ARG A 233 17.71 -20.29 13.13
CA ARG A 233 18.42 -19.01 13.28
C ARG A 233 17.76 -17.95 12.41
N VAL A 234 16.56 -17.53 12.82
CA VAL A 234 15.68 -16.62 12.05
C VAL A 234 15.21 -15.41 12.86
N ALA A 235 15.66 -15.23 14.08
CA ALA A 235 15.24 -14.12 14.93
C ALA A 235 15.46 -12.77 14.25
N ASP A 236 16.68 -12.50 13.76
CA ASP A 236 17.03 -11.26 13.06
C ASP A 236 16.13 -11.00 11.83
N LEU A 237 15.72 -12.06 11.13
CA LEU A 237 14.83 -11.94 9.97
C LEU A 237 13.41 -11.53 10.39
N LEU A 238 12.94 -12.04 11.53
CA LEU A 238 11.62 -11.70 12.08
C LEU A 238 11.60 -10.29 12.69
N GLU A 239 12.68 -9.86 13.31
CA GLU A 239 12.84 -8.51 13.86
C GLU A 239 12.94 -7.45 12.76
N ASP A 240 13.76 -7.72 11.75
CA ASP A 240 14.04 -6.75 10.67
C ASP A 240 12.94 -6.65 9.59
N GLN A 241 11.94 -7.52 9.61
CA GLN A 241 10.96 -7.62 8.53
C GLN A 241 10.16 -6.32 8.28
N HIS A 242 9.89 -5.51 9.31
CA HIS A 242 9.24 -4.21 9.13
C HIS A 242 10.16 -3.18 8.47
N ARG A 243 11.45 -3.18 8.83
CA ARG A 243 12.45 -2.33 8.18
C ARG A 243 12.64 -2.71 6.71
N ASP A 244 12.60 -4.00 6.42
CA ASP A 244 12.66 -4.54 5.08
C ASP A 244 11.45 -4.15 4.21
N TRP A 245 10.25 -4.11 4.82
CA TRP A 245 8.99 -3.76 4.18
C TRP A 245 8.81 -2.26 3.93
N MET A 246 9.35 -1.41 4.81
CA MET A 246 9.14 0.03 4.81
C MET A 246 9.44 0.73 3.47
N PRO A 247 10.53 0.41 2.71
CA PRO A 247 10.81 1.06 1.44
C PRO A 247 9.67 0.93 0.43
N TRP A 248 9.12 -0.26 0.28
CA TRP A 248 7.98 -0.49 -0.62
C TRP A 248 6.71 0.21 -0.15
N HIS A 249 6.37 0.04 1.13
CA HIS A 249 5.21 0.71 1.72
C HIS A 249 5.27 2.22 1.50
N ASP A 250 6.38 2.85 1.86
CA ASP A 250 6.53 4.29 1.79
C ASP A 250 6.58 4.80 0.34
N PHE A 251 7.19 4.04 -0.56
CA PHE A 251 7.18 4.33 -1.99
C PHE A 251 5.74 4.37 -2.55
N GLN A 252 4.92 3.38 -2.19
CA GLN A 252 3.53 3.29 -2.63
C GLN A 252 2.68 4.44 -2.08
N ILE A 253 2.82 4.75 -0.78
CA ILE A 253 2.09 5.84 -0.13
C ILE A 253 2.50 7.21 -0.69
N ALA A 254 3.79 7.45 -0.90
CA ALA A 254 4.29 8.69 -1.48
C ALA A 254 3.77 8.87 -2.93
N MET A 255 3.78 7.81 -3.74
CA MET A 255 3.23 7.84 -5.10
C MET A 255 1.76 8.25 -5.10
N LEU A 256 0.94 7.64 -4.26
CA LEU A 256 -0.48 8.00 -4.14
C LEU A 256 -0.67 9.44 -3.65
N ALA A 257 0.12 9.89 -2.68
CA ALA A 257 0.05 11.25 -2.16
C ALA A 257 0.37 12.30 -3.25
N HIS A 258 1.39 12.03 -4.07
CA HIS A 258 1.74 12.88 -5.20
C HIS A 258 0.66 12.86 -6.29
N VAL A 259 0.08 11.69 -6.59
CA VAL A 259 -1.03 11.58 -7.56
C VAL A 259 -2.26 12.36 -7.09
N PHE A 260 -2.66 12.22 -5.82
CA PHE A 260 -3.79 12.97 -5.25
C PHE A 260 -3.53 14.48 -5.31
N GLY A 261 -2.33 14.91 -4.90
CA GLY A 261 -1.93 16.31 -4.99
C GLY A 261 -1.91 16.84 -6.43
N ALA A 262 -1.48 16.03 -7.39
CA ALA A 262 -1.49 16.41 -8.80
C ALA A 262 -2.91 16.54 -9.35
N CYS A 263 -3.81 15.60 -9.02
CA CYS A 263 -5.22 15.67 -9.41
C CYS A 263 -5.88 16.93 -8.85
N GLN A 264 -5.68 17.21 -7.56
CA GLN A 264 -6.24 18.39 -6.90
C GLN A 264 -5.75 19.71 -7.54
N ARG A 265 -4.44 19.82 -7.82
CA ARG A 265 -3.89 21.03 -8.48
C ARG A 265 -4.35 21.21 -9.91
N LEU A 266 -4.50 20.10 -10.66
CA LEU A 266 -4.85 20.15 -12.07
C LEU A 266 -6.31 20.55 -12.30
N ARG A 267 -7.22 20.00 -11.53
CA ARG A 267 -8.67 20.10 -11.76
C ARG A 267 -9.49 20.46 -10.49
N GLY A 268 -8.83 20.77 -9.38
CA GLY A 268 -9.50 21.15 -8.14
C GLY A 268 -9.93 19.96 -7.27
N THR A 269 -10.52 20.33 -6.13
CA THR A 269 -10.87 19.37 -5.08
C THR A 269 -12.04 18.46 -5.47
N ASP A 270 -13.02 18.97 -6.22
CA ASP A 270 -14.16 18.18 -6.69
C ASP A 270 -13.73 17.07 -7.65
N TYR A 271 -12.73 17.34 -8.50
CA TYR A 271 -12.14 16.32 -9.35
C TYR A 271 -11.44 15.23 -8.55
N LEU A 272 -10.63 15.62 -7.57
CA LEU A 272 -10.00 14.65 -6.69
C LEU A 272 -11.05 13.80 -5.94
N ASP A 273 -12.12 14.43 -5.44
CA ASP A 273 -13.21 13.74 -4.74
C ASP A 273 -13.88 12.69 -5.65
N ALA A 274 -14.18 13.06 -6.90
CA ALA A 274 -14.73 12.12 -7.87
C ALA A 274 -13.76 10.94 -8.16
N LYS A 275 -12.45 11.20 -8.24
CA LYS A 275 -11.45 10.14 -8.44
C LYS A 275 -11.28 9.24 -7.22
N LEU A 276 -11.37 9.78 -6.01
CA LEU A 276 -11.40 8.97 -4.80
C LEU A 276 -12.65 8.08 -4.74
N GLU A 277 -13.79 8.56 -5.20
CA GLU A 277 -15.00 7.74 -5.27
C GLU A 277 -14.87 6.63 -6.31
N SER A 278 -14.41 6.94 -7.53
CA SER A 278 -14.38 5.98 -8.64
C SER A 278 -13.18 5.04 -8.59
N ALA A 279 -11.97 5.52 -8.33
CA ALA A 279 -10.75 4.72 -8.33
C ALA A 279 -10.42 4.14 -6.96
N TYR A 280 -10.40 4.97 -5.90
CA TYR A 280 -9.99 4.53 -4.56
C TYR A 280 -11.03 3.63 -3.91
N ASN A 281 -12.27 4.12 -3.73
CA ASN A 281 -13.32 3.36 -3.07
C ASN A 281 -13.69 2.08 -3.83
N SER A 282 -13.67 2.11 -5.17
CA SER A 282 -13.94 0.91 -5.96
C SER A 282 -12.92 -0.21 -5.71
N ALA A 283 -11.67 0.11 -5.38
CA ALA A 283 -10.67 -0.90 -4.99
C ALA A 283 -11.03 -1.51 -3.62
N PHE A 284 -11.50 -0.72 -2.66
CA PHE A 284 -11.93 -1.22 -1.35
C PHE A 284 -13.20 -2.06 -1.42
N ARG A 285 -14.13 -1.73 -2.31
CA ARG A 285 -15.38 -2.49 -2.49
C ARG A 285 -15.15 -3.96 -2.84
N LEU A 286 -14.00 -4.31 -3.42
CA LEU A 286 -13.60 -5.70 -3.65
C LEU A 286 -13.54 -6.52 -2.35
N PHE A 287 -13.25 -5.89 -1.23
CA PHE A 287 -13.09 -6.52 0.08
C PHE A 287 -14.36 -6.54 0.93
N TYR A 288 -15.37 -5.70 0.62
CA TYR A 288 -16.59 -5.58 1.42
C TYR A 288 -17.33 -6.92 1.63
N PRO A 289 -17.49 -7.79 0.61
CA PRO A 289 -18.13 -9.09 0.81
C PRO A 289 -17.37 -9.99 1.78
N VAL A 290 -16.04 -9.86 1.86
CA VAL A 290 -15.19 -10.61 2.79
C VAL A 290 -15.40 -10.07 4.20
N PHE A 291 -15.28 -8.75 4.41
CA PHE A 291 -15.48 -8.14 5.72
C PHE A 291 -16.87 -8.43 6.32
N LYS A 292 -17.93 -8.43 5.52
CA LYS A 292 -19.27 -8.78 5.98
C LYS A 292 -19.40 -10.22 6.51
N LYS A 293 -18.53 -11.14 6.06
CA LYS A 293 -18.58 -12.57 6.42
C LYS A 293 -17.62 -12.98 7.53
N LEU A 294 -16.55 -12.21 7.75
CA LEU A 294 -15.59 -12.55 8.80
C LEU A 294 -16.26 -12.48 10.16
N ASP A 295 -15.87 -13.38 11.06
CA ASP A 295 -16.20 -13.26 12.46
C ASP A 295 -15.49 -12.07 13.09
N GLU A 296 -15.98 -11.56 14.22
CA GLU A 296 -15.51 -10.32 14.85
C GLU A 296 -14.04 -10.40 15.25
N GLU A 297 -13.63 -11.50 15.88
CA GLU A 297 -12.23 -11.68 16.31
C GLU A 297 -11.29 -11.78 15.13
N VAL A 298 -11.65 -12.58 14.12
CA VAL A 298 -10.86 -12.75 12.89
C VAL A 298 -10.72 -11.42 12.17
N HIS A 299 -11.80 -10.65 12.08
CA HIS A 299 -11.80 -9.33 11.47
C HIS A 299 -10.88 -8.36 12.23
N LEU A 300 -10.99 -8.30 13.56
CA LEU A 300 -10.17 -7.41 14.38
C LEU A 300 -8.68 -7.78 14.31
N ARG A 301 -8.35 -9.08 14.35
CA ARG A 301 -6.97 -9.56 14.16
C ARG A 301 -6.43 -9.17 12.78
N TYR A 302 -7.23 -9.34 11.73
CA TYR A 302 -6.85 -8.93 10.38
C TYR A 302 -6.57 -7.42 10.31
N LEU A 303 -7.43 -6.58 10.89
CA LEU A 303 -7.21 -5.13 10.93
C LEU A 303 -5.94 -4.76 11.70
N CYS A 304 -5.71 -5.34 12.88
CA CYS A 304 -4.49 -5.10 13.65
C CYS A 304 -3.24 -5.48 12.85
N THR A 305 -3.25 -6.65 12.21
CA THR A 305 -2.14 -7.10 11.34
C THR A 305 -1.93 -6.14 10.18
N THR A 306 -3.01 -5.74 9.50
CA THR A 306 -2.95 -4.74 8.40
C THR A 306 -2.40 -3.40 8.91
N HIS A 307 -2.81 -2.93 10.09
CA HIS A 307 -2.29 -1.70 10.68
C HIS A 307 -0.79 -1.77 10.95
N HIS A 308 -0.28 -2.89 11.46
CA HIS A 308 1.16 -3.08 11.63
C HIS A 308 1.91 -2.99 10.29
N TYR A 309 1.40 -3.64 9.23
CA TYR A 309 2.02 -3.60 7.91
C TYR A 309 1.73 -2.30 7.15
N HIS A 310 0.72 -1.54 7.57
CA HIS A 310 0.55 -0.15 7.14
C HIS A 310 1.39 0.83 7.99
N MET A 311 2.39 0.34 8.72
CA MET A 311 3.34 1.12 9.51
C MET A 311 2.69 2.02 10.58
N MET A 312 1.49 1.67 11.05
CA MET A 312 0.78 2.41 12.08
C MET A 312 1.31 2.10 13.48
N ARG A 313 1.42 3.13 14.30
CA ARG A 313 1.48 2.96 15.77
C ARG A 313 0.11 3.22 16.33
N PHE A 314 -0.43 2.28 17.09
CA PHE A 314 -1.81 2.40 17.57
C PHE A 314 -2.03 1.80 18.95
N GLN A 315 -3.09 2.31 19.59
CA GLN A 315 -3.71 1.72 20.78
C GLN A 315 -5.13 1.32 20.40
N LEU A 316 -5.60 0.21 20.96
CA LEU A 316 -6.94 -0.33 20.73
C LEU A 316 -7.73 -0.30 22.05
N THR A 317 -8.95 0.21 21.98
CA THR A 317 -9.92 0.18 23.09
C THR A 317 -11.20 -0.47 22.57
N GLU A 318 -11.79 -1.37 23.37
CA GLU A 318 -13.13 -1.90 23.13
C GLU A 318 -14.16 -1.04 23.82
N GLU A 319 -15.16 -0.56 23.08
CA GLU A 319 -16.35 0.13 23.56
C GLU A 319 -17.60 -0.76 23.41
N LEU A 320 -18.76 -0.28 23.83
CA LEU A 320 -20.00 -1.08 23.77
C LEU A 320 -20.38 -1.48 22.36
N ASP A 321 -20.23 -0.56 21.41
CA ASP A 321 -20.69 -0.67 20.03
C ASP A 321 -19.55 -0.79 19.00
N ARG A 322 -18.31 -0.56 19.40
CA ARG A 322 -17.17 -0.46 18.48
C ARG A 322 -15.84 -0.78 19.14
N PHE A 323 -14.82 -0.89 18.29
CA PHE A 323 -13.40 -0.86 18.63
C PHE A 323 -12.81 0.46 18.13
N THR A 324 -12.12 1.17 19.03
CA THR A 324 -11.49 2.47 18.75
C THR A 324 -9.98 2.29 18.65
N PHE A 325 -9.43 2.59 17.48
CA PHE A 325 -8.00 2.69 17.24
C PHE A 325 -7.56 4.14 17.36
N ARG A 326 -6.67 4.42 18.30
CA ARG A 326 -5.93 5.68 18.37
C ARG A 326 -4.61 5.51 17.63
N LEU A 327 -4.49 6.12 16.45
CA LEU A 327 -3.34 6.02 15.57
C LEU A 327 -2.37 7.18 15.81
N ASP A 328 -1.12 6.92 16.23
CA ASP A 328 -0.15 7.97 16.56
C ASP A 328 1.30 7.57 16.20
N PRO A 329 1.75 7.83 14.98
CA PRO A 329 0.99 8.32 13.84
C PRO A 329 0.19 7.22 13.12
N CYS A 330 -0.77 7.65 12.32
CA CYS A 330 -1.26 6.87 11.20
C CYS A 330 -0.09 6.54 10.25
N GLY A 331 -0.05 5.32 9.74
CA GLY A 331 1.09 4.80 8.95
C GLY A 331 1.31 5.48 7.60
N SER A 332 0.29 6.17 7.07
CA SER A 332 0.34 6.92 5.82
C SER A 332 0.27 8.42 6.07
N GLY A 333 -0.92 9.02 6.14
CA GLY A 333 -1.08 10.46 6.23
C GLY A 333 -0.35 11.11 7.42
N GLY A 334 -0.34 10.48 8.58
CA GLY A 334 0.38 10.98 9.76
C GLY A 334 1.89 10.98 9.57
N ARG A 335 2.46 9.89 9.02
CA ARG A 335 3.90 9.79 8.72
C ARG A 335 4.30 10.73 7.58
N LEU A 336 3.47 10.86 6.54
CA LEU A 336 3.68 11.85 5.48
C LEU A 336 3.81 13.25 6.05
N TYR A 337 2.87 13.65 6.92
CA TYR A 337 2.85 14.99 7.50
C TYR A 337 4.03 15.25 8.44
N ARG A 338 4.49 14.23 9.18
CA ARG A 338 5.65 14.34 10.08
C ARG A 338 6.99 14.26 9.35
N GLY A 339 7.01 13.97 8.04
CA GLY A 339 8.25 13.78 7.29
C GLY A 339 8.99 12.48 7.66
N GLU A 340 8.28 11.47 8.16
CA GLU A 340 8.83 10.18 8.60
C GLU A 340 8.89 9.13 7.47
N MET A 341 8.72 9.55 6.21
CA MET A 341 8.76 8.63 5.07
C MET A 341 10.21 8.29 4.71
N TRP A 342 10.41 7.04 4.33
CA TRP A 342 11.69 6.57 3.81
C TRP A 342 12.19 7.46 2.66
N ARG A 343 13.49 7.82 2.69
CA ARG A 343 14.14 8.73 1.73
C ARG A 343 13.47 10.10 1.56
N ALA A 344 12.58 10.47 2.47
CA ALA A 344 11.79 11.71 2.35
C ALA A 344 11.09 11.84 0.96
N LEU A 345 10.59 10.72 0.43
CA LEU A 345 9.91 10.64 -0.88
C LEU A 345 8.72 11.60 -1.03
N PHE A 346 8.22 12.11 0.08
CA PHE A 346 7.13 13.08 0.13
C PHE A 346 7.34 14.04 1.31
N ARG A 347 7.07 15.32 1.10
CA ARG A 347 7.08 16.35 2.15
C ARG A 347 5.89 17.29 1.96
N TYR A 348 5.28 17.66 3.07
CA TYR A 348 4.41 18.83 3.13
C TYR A 348 5.31 20.05 3.37
N ASP A 349 5.67 20.76 2.31
CA ASP A 349 6.41 22.02 2.37
C ASP A 349 5.45 23.20 2.23
N ASP A 350 5.85 24.38 2.71
CA ASP A 350 5.07 25.62 2.60
C ASP A 350 5.11 26.23 1.20
N GLY A 351 5.65 25.51 0.22
CA GLY A 351 5.78 25.96 -1.16
C GLY A 351 4.47 25.89 -1.96
N PRO A 352 4.45 26.45 -3.17
CA PRO A 352 3.27 26.43 -4.06
C PRO A 352 2.88 24.99 -4.50
N THR A 353 3.67 24.00 -4.12
CA THR A 353 3.40 22.58 -4.31
C THR A 353 2.89 21.91 -3.04
N SER A 354 2.72 22.64 -1.93
CA SER A 354 2.17 22.10 -0.69
C SER A 354 0.80 21.47 -0.96
N PRO A 355 0.62 20.18 -0.70
CA PRO A 355 -0.62 19.49 -1.00
C PRO A 355 -1.62 19.63 0.16
N LEU A 356 -1.83 20.84 0.67
CA LEU A 356 -2.88 21.19 1.62
C LEU A 356 -4.07 21.77 0.89
N ILE A 357 -5.27 21.36 1.27
CA ILE A 357 -6.52 21.94 0.80
C ILE A 357 -6.94 23.03 1.78
N SER A 358 -6.86 24.30 1.32
CA SER A 358 -7.09 25.47 2.16
C SER A 358 -8.55 25.66 2.56
N GLU A 359 -9.48 25.14 1.81
CA GLU A 359 -10.91 25.32 2.03
C GLU A 359 -11.53 24.15 2.79
N ALA A 360 -12.46 24.49 3.71
CA ALA A 360 -13.26 23.50 4.40
C ALA A 360 -14.32 22.90 3.47
N GLN A 361 -14.27 21.59 3.26
CA GLN A 361 -15.16 20.85 2.37
C GLN A 361 -15.49 19.47 2.99
N PRO A 362 -16.53 18.76 2.52
CA PRO A 362 -16.81 17.41 2.99
C PRO A 362 -15.63 16.43 2.88
N ILE A 363 -14.84 16.53 1.81
CA ILE A 363 -13.65 15.70 1.59
C ILE A 363 -12.50 16.01 2.57
N THR A 364 -12.55 17.17 3.23
CA THR A 364 -11.58 17.58 4.27
C THR A 364 -12.17 17.46 5.70
N PHE A 365 -13.25 16.70 5.89
CA PHE A 365 -14.00 16.64 7.15
C PHE A 365 -14.46 18.03 7.63
N GLY A 366 -14.72 18.98 6.72
CA GLY A 366 -15.06 20.36 7.04
C GLY A 366 -13.91 21.20 7.61
N ARG A 367 -12.66 20.79 7.43
CA ARG A 367 -11.45 21.45 7.95
C ARG A 367 -10.73 22.25 6.88
N ARG A 368 -10.05 23.30 7.29
CA ARG A 368 -9.10 24.08 6.47
C ARG A 368 -7.70 23.51 6.59
N ASP A 369 -6.87 23.81 5.60
CA ASP A 369 -5.45 23.43 5.54
C ASP A 369 -5.25 21.93 5.77
N PHE A 370 -6.09 21.14 5.13
CA PHE A 370 -6.18 19.71 5.32
C PHE A 370 -5.25 18.96 4.35
N PRO A 371 -4.46 17.97 4.82
CA PRO A 371 -3.57 17.22 3.98
C PRO A 371 -4.30 16.51 2.84
N VAL A 372 -3.88 16.75 1.59
CA VAL A 372 -4.54 16.19 0.40
C VAL A 372 -4.61 14.67 0.44
N TYR A 373 -3.58 14.01 0.95
CA TYR A 373 -3.60 12.55 1.07
C TYR A 373 -4.71 12.06 2.01
N CYS A 374 -4.95 12.76 3.12
CA CYS A 374 -5.95 12.34 4.12
C CYS A 374 -7.41 12.45 3.63
N THR A 375 -7.66 13.08 2.47
CA THR A 375 -9.00 13.18 1.89
C THR A 375 -9.61 11.83 1.55
N HIS A 376 -8.78 10.82 1.27
CA HIS A 376 -9.28 9.47 1.01
C HIS A 376 -10.06 8.89 2.20
N CYS A 377 -9.71 9.26 3.44
CA CYS A 377 -10.45 8.80 4.63
C CYS A 377 -11.88 9.34 4.63
N ALA A 378 -12.08 10.61 4.26
CA ALA A 378 -13.42 11.20 4.17
C ALA A 378 -14.25 10.56 3.05
N ALA A 379 -13.63 10.38 1.87
CA ALA A 379 -14.28 9.70 0.76
C ALA A 379 -14.66 8.24 1.14
N HIS A 380 -13.79 7.56 1.89
CA HIS A 380 -14.03 6.20 2.34
C HIS A 380 -15.14 6.12 3.39
N ASN A 381 -15.24 7.07 4.32
CA ASN A 381 -16.37 7.15 5.25
C ASN A 381 -17.71 7.22 4.50
N ARG A 382 -17.80 8.04 3.45
CA ARG A 382 -19.03 8.13 2.64
C ARG A 382 -19.36 6.81 1.96
N ASP A 383 -18.36 6.12 1.46
CA ASP A 383 -18.54 4.84 0.80
C ASP A 383 -18.99 3.74 1.77
N GLN A 384 -18.39 3.67 2.95
CA GLN A 384 -18.78 2.76 4.02
C GLN A 384 -20.23 2.98 4.48
N TYR A 385 -20.64 4.25 4.62
CA TYR A 385 -22.02 4.60 4.93
C TYR A 385 -22.99 4.04 3.88
N ARG A 386 -22.73 4.32 2.59
CA ARG A 386 -23.59 3.88 1.47
C ARG A 386 -23.74 2.38 1.37
N HIS A 387 -22.70 1.64 1.72
CA HIS A 387 -22.64 0.18 1.60
C HIS A 387 -22.90 -0.55 2.93
N ASP A 388 -23.13 0.19 4.00
CA ASP A 388 -23.30 -0.35 5.36
C ASP A 388 -22.19 -1.34 5.74
N VAL A 389 -20.92 -0.87 5.62
CA VAL A 389 -19.72 -1.64 5.94
C VAL A 389 -18.80 -0.79 6.81
N LEU A 390 -18.85 -0.97 8.12
CA LEU A 390 -18.30 -0.06 9.12
C LEU A 390 -17.00 -0.59 9.74
N TYR A 391 -16.01 -0.89 8.90
CA TYR A 391 -14.77 -1.50 9.38
C TYR A 391 -13.59 -0.54 9.53
N PHE A 392 -13.71 0.71 9.03
CA PHE A 392 -12.61 1.66 8.95
C PHE A 392 -13.15 3.11 8.96
N VAL A 393 -14.01 3.43 9.87
CA VAL A 393 -14.63 4.77 9.95
C VAL A 393 -13.70 5.73 10.69
N ASN A 394 -13.36 6.86 10.09
CA ASN A 394 -12.44 7.84 10.68
C ASN A 394 -13.20 9.02 11.27
N ASP A 395 -12.76 9.50 12.45
CA ASP A 395 -13.18 10.78 12.98
C ASP A 395 -12.16 11.88 12.61
N GLY A 396 -12.52 12.67 11.61
CA GLY A 396 -11.67 13.76 11.11
C GLY A 396 -11.50 14.91 12.10
N HIS A 397 -12.37 15.04 13.08
CA HIS A 397 -12.28 16.08 14.12
C HIS A 397 -11.43 15.66 15.32
N ALA A 398 -11.11 14.38 15.47
CA ALA A 398 -10.26 13.90 16.55
C ALA A 398 -8.80 14.39 16.44
N GLN A 399 -8.40 14.89 15.28
CA GLN A 399 -7.08 15.50 15.10
C GLN A 399 -7.13 16.98 15.50
N ASP A 400 -6.41 17.37 16.55
CA ASP A 400 -6.25 18.79 16.91
C ASP A 400 -5.56 19.60 15.81
N ARG A 401 -4.60 18.97 15.13
CA ARG A 401 -3.82 19.53 14.01
C ARG A 401 -3.40 18.41 13.05
N PRO A 402 -3.08 18.71 11.78
CA PRO A 402 -2.52 17.74 10.85
C PRO A 402 -1.31 17.00 11.45
N GLY A 403 -1.22 15.70 11.24
CA GLY A 403 -0.15 14.85 11.78
C GLY A 403 -0.27 14.48 13.26
N SER A 404 -1.27 14.98 14.00
CA SER A 404 -1.60 14.48 15.34
C SER A 404 -2.29 13.11 15.27
N ALA A 405 -2.61 12.52 16.44
CA ALA A 405 -3.28 11.22 16.48
C ALA A 405 -4.64 11.25 15.77
N CYS A 406 -4.89 10.23 14.96
CA CYS A 406 -6.21 9.97 14.36
C CYS A 406 -7.01 9.01 15.22
N LEU A 407 -8.34 9.13 15.21
CA LEU A 407 -9.25 8.09 15.67
C LEU A 407 -9.89 7.38 14.49
N GLN A 408 -9.88 6.05 14.59
CA GLN A 408 -10.52 5.16 13.63
C GLN A 408 -11.40 4.18 14.38
N PHE A 409 -12.59 3.95 13.86
CA PHE A 409 -13.58 3.08 14.47
C PHE A 409 -13.86 1.87 13.59
N THR A 410 -13.94 0.71 14.22
CA THR A 410 -14.50 -0.51 13.63
C THR A 410 -15.73 -0.87 14.46
N TYR A 411 -16.91 -0.74 13.88
CA TYR A 411 -18.15 -1.01 14.59
C TYR A 411 -18.41 -2.52 14.67
N LYS A 412 -18.94 -2.95 15.83
CA LYS A 412 -19.29 -4.34 16.06
C LYS A 412 -20.40 -4.80 15.11
N LYS A 413 -20.39 -6.07 14.77
CA LYS A 413 -21.40 -6.65 13.88
C LYS A 413 -22.80 -6.45 14.41
N GLY A 414 -23.73 -6.12 13.51
CA GLY A 414 -25.08 -5.74 13.85
C GLY A 414 -25.29 -4.27 14.14
N ILE A 415 -24.22 -3.47 14.17
CA ILE A 415 -24.32 -2.00 14.13
C ILE A 415 -24.40 -1.58 12.67
N HIS A 416 -25.43 -0.84 12.33
CA HIS A 416 -25.67 -0.29 11.01
C HIS A 416 -25.28 1.19 10.94
N ALA A 417 -24.98 1.68 9.75
CA ALA A 417 -24.53 3.06 9.54
C ALA A 417 -25.49 4.12 10.11
N ASP A 418 -26.81 3.85 10.11
CA ASP A 418 -27.83 4.73 10.68
C ASP A 418 -27.76 4.83 12.21
N ALA A 419 -27.20 3.81 12.87
CA ALA A 419 -27.07 3.78 14.33
C ALA A 419 -25.79 4.47 14.82
N VAL A 420 -24.88 4.82 13.93
CA VAL A 420 -23.64 5.56 14.25
C VAL A 420 -23.97 7.03 14.49
N ASP A 421 -23.21 7.66 15.39
CA ASP A 421 -23.38 9.09 15.68
C ASP A 421 -23.43 9.92 14.39
N PRO A 422 -24.54 10.63 14.12
CA PRO A 422 -24.70 11.43 12.92
C PRO A 422 -23.64 12.52 12.74
N ALA A 423 -22.93 12.91 13.80
CA ALA A 423 -21.84 13.86 13.71
C ALA A 423 -20.70 13.33 12.81
N ILE A 424 -20.39 12.03 12.89
CA ILE A 424 -19.38 11.37 12.07
C ILE A 424 -19.71 11.51 10.57
N TRP A 425 -20.98 11.34 10.22
CA TRP A 425 -21.44 11.43 8.82
C TRP A 425 -21.56 12.87 8.32
N ARG A 426 -21.99 13.79 9.17
CA ARG A 426 -22.06 15.22 8.80
C ARG A 426 -20.69 15.80 8.44
N GLN A 427 -19.61 15.35 9.08
CA GLN A 427 -18.23 15.77 8.77
C GLN A 427 -17.88 15.54 7.29
N VAL A 428 -18.44 14.51 6.68
CA VAL A 428 -18.17 14.12 5.29
C VAL A 428 -19.35 14.45 4.35
N GLY A 429 -20.28 15.29 4.78
CA GLY A 429 -21.37 15.79 3.93
C GLY A 429 -22.55 14.82 3.77
N ILE A 430 -22.71 13.82 4.63
CA ILE A 430 -23.88 12.92 4.60
C ILE A 430 -24.94 13.44 5.57
N SER A 431 -26.15 13.64 5.04
CA SER A 431 -27.40 13.79 5.80
C SER A 431 -28.06 12.42 5.98
N GLN A 432 -28.65 12.16 7.18
CA GLN A 432 -29.31 10.88 7.46
C GLN A 432 -30.40 10.54 6.41
N GLY A 433 -30.48 9.29 6.02
CA GLY A 433 -31.50 8.75 5.11
C GLY A 433 -31.01 8.31 3.73
N ALA A 434 -29.71 8.34 3.45
CA ALA A 434 -29.16 8.07 2.12
C ALA A 434 -28.49 6.68 1.97
N ILE A 435 -28.94 5.63 2.68
CA ILE A 435 -28.35 4.30 2.55
C ILE A 435 -28.82 3.63 1.25
N ASN A 436 -27.87 3.29 0.37
CA ASN A 436 -28.09 2.38 -0.74
C ASN A 436 -27.79 0.93 -0.30
N GLN A 437 -28.82 0.12 -0.10
CA GLN A 437 -28.67 -1.28 0.36
C GLN A 437 -28.21 -2.26 -0.73
N GLY A 438 -27.82 -1.80 -1.91
CA GLY A 438 -27.45 -2.66 -3.03
C GLY A 438 -25.99 -2.53 -3.44
N VAL A 439 -25.13 -3.47 -3.06
CA VAL A 439 -23.89 -3.72 -3.79
C VAL A 439 -24.26 -4.55 -5.01
N ASP A 440 -24.29 -3.93 -6.19
CA ASP A 440 -24.37 -4.68 -7.43
C ASP A 440 -23.05 -5.43 -7.64
N ALA A 441 -23.07 -6.71 -7.30
CA ALA A 441 -21.91 -7.60 -7.46
C ALA A 441 -21.52 -7.79 -8.93
N SER A 442 -22.36 -7.39 -9.88
CA SER A 442 -22.08 -7.48 -11.32
C SER A 442 -21.10 -6.40 -11.81
N ALA A 443 -20.92 -5.30 -11.06
CA ALA A 443 -19.92 -4.27 -11.35
C ALA A 443 -18.51 -4.63 -10.85
N VAL A 444 -18.35 -5.74 -10.13
CA VAL A 444 -17.11 -6.22 -9.56
C VAL A 444 -16.49 -7.24 -10.51
N GLY A 445 -15.82 -6.74 -11.56
CA GLY A 445 -14.98 -7.60 -12.40
C GLY A 445 -13.84 -8.20 -11.57
N ALA A 446 -13.64 -9.50 -11.77
CA ALA A 446 -12.59 -10.38 -11.25
C ALA A 446 -12.42 -10.40 -9.71
N ARG A 447 -12.61 -11.56 -9.13
CA ARG A 447 -12.23 -11.85 -7.75
C ARG A 447 -10.72 -11.57 -7.60
N PRO A 448 -10.29 -10.75 -6.63
CA PRO A 448 -8.88 -10.78 -6.24
C PRO A 448 -8.61 -12.23 -5.80
N ALA A 449 -7.53 -12.83 -6.31
CA ALA A 449 -7.04 -14.10 -5.81
C ALA A 449 -6.47 -13.88 -4.40
N LEU A 450 -7.36 -13.56 -3.46
CA LEU A 450 -7.12 -13.69 -2.04
C LEU A 450 -7.39 -15.16 -1.70
N ASP A 451 -6.46 -16.05 -2.07
CA ASP A 451 -6.29 -17.33 -1.42
C ASP A 451 -5.73 -17.09 0.01
N VAL A 452 -6.44 -16.28 0.77
CA VAL A 452 -6.27 -16.26 2.22
C VAL A 452 -7.03 -17.47 2.72
N LYS A 453 -6.39 -18.63 2.70
CA LYS A 453 -6.78 -19.73 3.55
C LYS A 453 -6.53 -19.31 4.99
N ILE A 454 -7.50 -18.63 5.58
CA ILE A 454 -7.59 -18.44 7.02
C ILE A 454 -8.05 -19.80 7.55
N THR A 455 -7.11 -20.71 7.79
CA THR A 455 -7.38 -21.95 8.48
C THR A 455 -7.47 -21.65 9.98
N GLY A 456 -8.66 -21.21 10.37
CA GLY A 456 -9.09 -21.23 11.77
C GLY A 456 -9.73 -22.57 12.09
N GLU A 457 -8.97 -23.65 12.01
CA GLU A 457 -9.41 -24.89 12.64
C GLU A 457 -9.09 -24.82 14.13
N ARG A 458 -10.15 -24.74 14.94
CA ARG A 458 -10.09 -25.02 16.36
C ARG A 458 -9.79 -26.52 16.53
N SER A 459 -8.62 -26.86 17.02
CA SER A 459 -8.39 -28.14 17.72
C SER A 459 -8.45 -27.93 19.21
#